data_97d71a537833b9691ef6ef5abb185401
#
_entry.id   97d71a537833b9691ef6ef5abb185401
#
_cell.length_a   1.000
_cell.length_b   1.000
_cell.length_c   1.000
_cell.angle_alpha   90.00
_cell.angle_beta   90.00
_cell.angle_gamma   90.00
#
_symmetry.space_group_name_H-M   'P 1'
#
loop_
_entity.id
_entity.type
_entity.pdbx_description
1 polymer ?
#
loop_
_entity_poly.entity_id
_entity_poly.type
_entity_poly.pdbx_seq_one_letter_code
_entity_poly.pdbx_strand_id
1 'polypeptide(L)'
;PAKLKKLEALSRNLWWVWNSEGKALFRSLNPDLWRATGENPVLLLQKLSFERYEEILADKELMAQINKVYSDFEEYMKVPMRTDIPSVSYFSMEYGLCNALKIYSGGLGVLAGDYIKEASDSRVNMTAVGFLYRYGYFTQTLSMDGQQISNYEAQNFNQLPIDAVIDENGNHMLVEVPYPGRTIYARIWRVNVGRMKLYLLDTDIDLNSEYDRSITHQLYGGDWENRIKQEYMLGIGGVLMLKKLGIKSDLYH
;
A
#
# COMPACT_ATOMS: atom_id res chain seq x y z
N PRO A 1 -11.26 21.02 -4.46
CA PRO A 1 -11.02 22.40 -3.98
C PRO A 1 -9.68 22.49 -3.23
N ALA A 2 -8.94 23.60 -3.40
CA ALA A 2 -7.61 23.73 -2.79
C ALA A 2 -7.61 23.54 -1.26
N LYS A 3 -8.70 23.95 -0.58
CA LYS A 3 -8.87 23.79 0.87
C LYS A 3 -8.96 22.32 1.34
N LEU A 4 -9.27 21.38 0.45
CA LEU A 4 -9.43 19.97 0.75
C LEU A 4 -8.22 19.11 0.29
N LYS A 5 -7.13 19.72 -0.21
CA LYS A 5 -5.88 19.02 -0.51
C LYS A 5 -5.28 18.28 0.69
N LYS A 6 -5.59 18.77 1.90
CA LYS A 6 -5.20 18.11 3.16
C LYS A 6 -5.79 16.71 3.28
N LEU A 7 -7.05 16.50 2.87
CA LEU A 7 -7.68 15.19 2.85
C LEU A 7 -7.03 14.25 1.85
N GLU A 8 -6.66 14.76 0.68
CA GLU A 8 -5.92 13.99 -0.32
C GLU A 8 -4.57 13.53 0.21
N ALA A 9 -3.80 14.43 0.83
CA ALA A 9 -2.51 14.09 1.45
C ALA A 9 -2.65 13.04 2.55
N LEU A 10 -3.64 13.20 3.43
CA LEU A 10 -3.94 12.22 4.49
C LEU A 10 -4.35 10.86 3.89
N SER A 11 -5.16 10.84 2.84
CA SER A 11 -5.65 9.59 2.22
C SER A 11 -4.51 8.74 1.61
N ARG A 12 -3.41 9.38 1.24
CA ARG A 12 -2.22 8.75 0.62
C ARG A 12 -1.16 8.29 1.63
N ASN A 13 -1.37 8.52 2.92
CA ASN A 13 -0.50 8.02 3.98
C ASN A 13 -1.31 7.21 4.99
N LEU A 14 -0.96 5.97 5.21
CA LEU A 14 -1.72 5.04 6.06
C LEU A 14 -1.63 5.36 7.57
N TRP A 15 -0.98 6.46 7.98
CA TRP A 15 -0.96 6.92 9.37
C TRP A 15 -2.36 6.97 10.01
N TRP A 16 -3.38 7.35 9.25
CA TRP A 16 -4.77 7.40 9.70
C TRP A 16 -5.32 6.02 10.16
N VAL A 17 -4.72 4.90 9.73
CA VAL A 17 -5.21 3.55 10.05
C VAL A 17 -5.14 3.27 11.54
N TRP A 18 -4.06 3.69 12.18
CA TRP A 18 -3.86 3.49 13.63
C TRP A 18 -4.02 4.79 14.43
N ASN A 19 -4.30 5.91 13.79
CA ASN A 19 -4.71 7.14 14.44
C ASN A 19 -6.23 7.22 14.50
N SER A 20 -6.80 7.19 15.71
CA SER A 20 -8.25 7.14 15.93
C SER A 20 -8.98 8.36 15.35
N GLU A 21 -8.41 9.56 15.49
CA GLU A 21 -8.99 10.81 14.96
C GLU A 21 -8.91 10.85 13.44
N GLY A 22 -7.81 10.36 12.85
CA GLY A 22 -7.66 10.23 11.41
C GLY A 22 -8.70 9.28 10.79
N LYS A 23 -8.91 8.12 11.42
CA LYS A 23 -9.94 7.16 10.97
C LYS A 23 -11.36 7.73 11.14
N ALA A 24 -11.63 8.39 12.27
CA ALA A 24 -12.92 9.02 12.55
C ALA A 24 -13.22 10.16 11.55
N LEU A 25 -12.21 10.93 11.17
CA LEU A 25 -12.34 11.99 10.17
C LEU A 25 -12.86 11.45 8.83
N PHE A 26 -12.21 10.45 8.25
CA PHE A 26 -12.67 9.89 6.96
C PHE A 26 -14.09 9.33 7.06
N ARG A 27 -14.41 8.65 8.15
CA ARG A 27 -15.76 8.15 8.40
C ARG A 27 -16.80 9.27 8.48
N SER A 28 -16.47 10.42 9.06
CA SER A 28 -17.41 11.55 9.22
C SER A 28 -17.72 12.28 7.92
N LEU A 29 -16.85 12.16 6.89
CA LEU A 29 -17.10 12.78 5.59
C LEU A 29 -18.36 12.21 4.91
N ASN A 30 -18.56 10.90 4.98
CA ASN A 30 -19.77 10.19 4.55
C ASN A 30 -19.72 8.74 5.09
N PRO A 31 -20.44 8.43 6.20
CA PRO A 31 -20.38 7.11 6.86
C PRO A 31 -20.83 5.94 5.97
N ASP A 32 -21.85 6.16 5.13
CA ASP A 32 -22.37 5.11 4.25
C ASP A 32 -21.41 4.82 3.11
N LEU A 33 -20.88 5.86 2.48
CA LEU A 33 -19.89 5.73 1.42
C LEU A 33 -18.57 5.16 1.96
N TRP A 34 -18.18 5.50 3.19
CA TRP A 34 -17.04 4.94 3.87
C TRP A 34 -17.13 3.40 3.97
N ARG A 35 -18.28 2.90 4.41
CA ARG A 35 -18.56 1.46 4.45
C ARG A 35 -18.60 0.84 3.05
N ALA A 36 -19.31 1.49 2.13
CA ALA A 36 -19.47 1.01 0.75
C ALA A 36 -18.15 0.96 -0.05
N THR A 37 -17.16 1.78 0.32
CA THR A 37 -15.81 1.77 -0.27
C THR A 37 -14.81 0.86 0.45
N GLY A 38 -15.25 0.07 1.43
CA GLY A 38 -14.39 -0.82 2.21
C GLY A 38 -13.37 -0.07 3.06
N GLU A 39 -13.75 1.08 3.61
CA GLU A 39 -12.86 1.97 4.40
C GLU A 39 -11.64 2.48 3.58
N ASN A 40 -11.84 2.71 2.29
CA ASN A 40 -10.80 3.23 1.41
C ASN A 40 -10.95 4.76 1.26
N PRO A 41 -10.06 5.57 1.86
CA PRO A 41 -10.18 7.02 1.83
C PRO A 41 -9.97 7.63 0.43
N VAL A 42 -9.13 7.02 -0.40
CA VAL A 42 -8.90 7.48 -1.77
C VAL A 42 -10.17 7.31 -2.60
N LEU A 43 -10.77 6.12 -2.53
CA LEU A 43 -12.02 5.83 -3.26
C LEU A 43 -13.20 6.62 -2.69
N LEU A 44 -13.25 6.82 -1.36
CA LEU A 44 -14.22 7.70 -0.70
C LEU A 44 -14.17 9.11 -1.32
N LEU A 45 -12.98 9.73 -1.33
CA LEU A 45 -12.81 11.08 -1.86
C LEU A 45 -13.16 11.19 -3.35
N GLN A 46 -12.83 10.16 -4.14
CA GLN A 46 -13.18 10.14 -5.57
C GLN A 46 -14.69 10.04 -5.82
N LYS A 47 -15.43 9.41 -4.91
CA LYS A 47 -16.87 9.17 -5.04
C LYS A 47 -17.77 10.17 -4.31
N LEU A 48 -17.20 11.09 -3.50
CA LEU A 48 -17.98 12.17 -2.90
C LEU A 48 -18.60 13.04 -4.00
N SER A 49 -19.88 13.40 -3.86
CA SER A 49 -20.54 14.31 -4.77
C SER A 49 -20.01 15.74 -4.60
N PHE A 50 -20.24 16.58 -5.61
CA PHE A 50 -19.85 17.99 -5.55
C PHE A 50 -20.58 18.70 -4.42
N GLU A 51 -21.87 18.43 -4.25
CA GLU A 51 -22.71 18.99 -3.19
C GLU A 51 -22.14 18.64 -1.81
N ARG A 52 -21.71 17.37 -1.61
CA ARG A 52 -21.09 16.98 -0.35
C ARG A 52 -19.79 17.70 -0.08
N TYR A 53 -18.99 17.96 -1.11
CA TYR A 53 -17.78 18.80 -0.97
C TYR A 53 -18.11 20.24 -0.56
N GLU A 54 -19.20 20.83 -1.07
CA GLU A 54 -19.64 22.17 -0.66
C GLU A 54 -20.15 22.19 0.78
N GLU A 55 -20.91 21.17 1.20
CA GLU A 55 -21.35 21.01 2.59
C GLU A 55 -20.17 20.92 3.55
N ILE A 56 -19.16 20.08 3.22
CA ILE A 56 -17.94 19.96 4.03
C ILE A 56 -17.22 21.31 4.15
N LEU A 57 -17.13 22.08 3.07
CA LEU A 57 -16.50 23.41 3.08
C LEU A 57 -17.26 24.44 3.91
N ALA A 58 -18.59 24.31 4.00
CA ALA A 58 -19.47 25.17 4.78
C ALA A 58 -19.51 24.81 6.26
N ASP A 59 -19.22 23.55 6.61
CA ASP A 59 -19.20 23.03 7.98
C ASP A 59 -17.93 23.45 8.71
N LYS A 60 -18.06 24.42 9.61
CA LYS A 60 -16.92 24.97 10.36
C LYS A 60 -16.30 23.95 11.32
N GLU A 61 -17.11 23.08 11.94
CA GLU A 61 -16.62 22.06 12.89
C GLU A 61 -15.85 20.98 12.16
N LEU A 62 -16.37 20.49 11.05
CA LEU A 62 -15.69 19.51 10.21
C LEU A 62 -14.41 20.07 9.59
N MET A 63 -14.42 21.32 9.14
CA MET A 63 -13.21 22.00 8.65
C MET A 63 -12.17 22.20 9.75
N ALA A 64 -12.58 22.48 10.98
CA ALA A 64 -11.66 22.55 12.13
C ALA A 64 -11.06 21.17 12.44
N GLN A 65 -11.85 20.09 12.37
CA GLN A 65 -11.39 18.72 12.54
C GLN A 65 -10.37 18.33 11.45
N ILE A 66 -10.67 18.63 10.17
CA ILE A 66 -9.73 18.40 9.06
C ILE A 66 -8.39 19.10 9.32
N ASN A 67 -8.43 20.36 9.74
CA ASN A 67 -7.24 21.13 10.00
C ASN A 67 -6.44 20.57 11.20
N LYS A 68 -7.13 20.17 12.27
CA LYS A 68 -6.49 19.56 13.45
C LYS A 68 -5.80 18.26 13.08
N VAL A 69 -6.51 17.32 12.48
CA VAL A 69 -5.95 16.00 12.13
C VAL A 69 -4.77 16.15 11.16
N TYR A 70 -4.86 17.07 10.21
CA TYR A 70 -3.74 17.34 9.30
C TYR A 70 -2.53 17.97 10.02
N SER A 71 -2.75 18.88 10.97
CA SER A 71 -1.67 19.45 11.78
C SER A 71 -0.99 18.38 12.63
N ASP A 72 -1.76 17.50 13.26
CA ASP A 72 -1.23 16.39 14.08
C ASP A 72 -0.39 15.44 13.20
N PHE A 73 -0.85 15.16 11.97
CA PHE A 73 -0.10 14.39 10.99
C PHE A 73 1.21 15.09 10.57
N GLU A 74 1.18 16.39 10.30
CA GLU A 74 2.39 17.15 9.94
C GLU A 74 3.39 17.15 11.10
N GLU A 75 2.94 17.33 12.34
CA GLU A 75 3.79 17.28 13.53
C GLU A 75 4.41 15.88 13.69
N TYR A 76 3.60 14.83 13.54
CA TYR A 76 4.09 13.46 13.53
C TYR A 76 5.18 13.26 12.48
N MET A 77 4.99 13.71 11.25
CA MET A 77 5.94 13.53 10.15
C MET A 77 7.22 14.37 10.30
N LYS A 78 7.20 15.50 11.01
CA LYS A 78 8.38 16.37 11.23
C LYS A 78 9.44 15.74 12.12
N VAL A 79 9.05 14.80 12.98
CA VAL A 79 10.01 14.16 13.89
C VAL A 79 10.92 13.22 13.08
N PRO A 80 12.27 13.44 13.09
CA PRO A 80 13.18 12.69 12.26
C PRO A 80 13.31 11.23 12.71
N MET A 81 13.72 10.38 11.80
CA MET A 81 14.12 9.01 12.10
C MET A 81 15.33 8.98 13.01
N ARG A 82 15.45 7.91 13.78
CA ARG A 82 16.63 7.65 14.61
C ARG A 82 17.84 7.32 13.73
N THR A 83 18.99 7.85 14.11
CA THR A 83 20.29 7.61 13.45
C THR A 83 21.27 6.88 14.34
N ASP A 84 20.86 6.57 15.57
CA ASP A 84 21.66 5.87 16.59
C ASP A 84 21.49 4.34 16.55
N ILE A 85 20.67 3.85 15.63
CA ILE A 85 20.41 2.42 15.39
C ILE A 85 20.63 2.09 13.91
N PRO A 86 20.96 0.82 13.58
CA PRO A 86 21.13 0.39 12.20
C PRO A 86 19.85 0.63 11.36
N SER A 87 20.07 0.94 10.09
CA SER A 87 18.98 0.97 9.09
C SER A 87 18.63 -0.45 8.64
N VAL A 88 17.35 -0.70 8.39
CA VAL A 88 16.83 -2.04 8.08
C VAL A 88 16.04 -2.03 6.78
N SER A 89 16.28 -2.99 5.91
CA SER A 89 15.36 -3.37 4.83
C SER A 89 14.63 -4.65 5.23
N TYR A 90 13.29 -4.55 5.35
CA TYR A 90 12.41 -5.61 5.80
C TYR A 90 11.60 -6.18 4.64
N PHE A 91 11.73 -7.50 4.41
CA PHE A 91 11.13 -8.21 3.28
C PHE A 91 10.03 -9.13 3.77
N SER A 92 8.85 -9.02 3.21
CA SER A 92 7.74 -9.94 3.46
C SER A 92 6.88 -10.10 2.23
N MET A 93 6.33 -11.30 2.04
CA MET A 93 5.37 -11.57 0.97
C MET A 93 4.02 -10.91 1.21
N GLU A 94 3.70 -10.52 2.44
CA GLU A 94 2.42 -9.96 2.80
C GLU A 94 2.54 -8.89 3.90
N TYR A 95 1.66 -7.88 3.84
CA TYR A 95 1.55 -6.80 4.81
C TYR A 95 0.09 -6.49 5.10
N GLY A 96 -0.37 -6.81 6.30
CA GLY A 96 -1.72 -6.50 6.78
C GLY A 96 -1.82 -5.09 7.31
N LEU A 97 -2.07 -4.11 6.44
CA LEU A 97 -2.07 -2.69 6.78
C LEU A 97 -3.47 -2.12 6.98
N CYS A 98 -4.34 -2.30 6.02
CA CYS A 98 -5.72 -1.85 6.06
C CYS A 98 -6.60 -2.66 5.09
N ASN A 99 -7.92 -2.56 5.24
CA ASN A 99 -8.88 -3.29 4.41
C ASN A 99 -8.83 -2.91 2.93
N ALA A 100 -8.45 -1.66 2.63
CA ALA A 100 -8.38 -1.15 1.27
C ALA A 100 -7.24 -1.77 0.45
N LEU A 101 -6.19 -2.28 1.10
CA LEU A 101 -4.99 -2.81 0.45
C LEU A 101 -4.91 -4.32 0.68
N LYS A 102 -5.36 -5.08 -0.29
CA LYS A 102 -5.48 -6.55 -0.21
C LYS A 102 -4.16 -7.25 -0.54
N ILE A 103 -3.15 -7.07 0.29
CA ILE A 103 -1.81 -7.65 0.12
C ILE A 103 -1.40 -8.57 1.29
N TYR A 104 -2.37 -9.16 1.98
CA TYR A 104 -2.13 -10.12 3.05
C TYR A 104 -3.29 -11.12 3.14
N SER A 105 -3.06 -12.24 3.80
CA SER A 105 -4.09 -13.28 4.04
C SER A 105 -4.24 -13.66 5.51
N GLY A 106 -3.17 -13.64 6.29
CA GLY A 106 -3.19 -14.17 7.65
C GLY A 106 -2.22 -13.48 8.61
N GLY A 107 -1.86 -14.21 9.67
CA GLY A 107 -1.09 -13.71 10.81
C GLY A 107 0.30 -13.18 10.45
N LEU A 108 0.96 -13.77 9.44
CA LEU A 108 2.26 -13.29 8.96
C LEU A 108 2.15 -11.84 8.45
N GLY A 109 1.10 -11.57 7.65
CA GLY A 109 0.85 -10.22 7.14
C GLY A 109 0.45 -9.23 8.23
N VAL A 110 -0.36 -9.67 9.21
CA VAL A 110 -0.72 -8.83 10.37
C VAL A 110 0.53 -8.45 11.15
N LEU A 111 1.41 -9.42 11.45
CA LEU A 111 2.69 -9.16 12.12
C LEU A 111 3.53 -8.16 11.32
N ALA A 112 3.72 -8.39 10.02
CA ALA A 112 4.51 -7.50 9.17
C ALA A 112 3.93 -6.08 9.09
N GLY A 113 2.60 -5.95 8.99
CA GLY A 113 1.90 -4.68 8.97
C GLY A 113 2.06 -3.91 10.29
N ASP A 114 1.84 -4.56 11.42
CA ASP A 114 1.99 -3.95 12.73
C ASP A 114 3.46 -3.57 13.01
N TYR A 115 4.41 -4.41 12.58
CA TYR A 115 5.82 -4.15 12.72
C TYR A 115 6.26 -2.86 12.01
N ILE A 116 5.80 -2.62 10.78
CA ILE A 116 6.16 -1.37 10.08
C ILE A 116 5.40 -0.15 10.59
N LYS A 117 4.18 -0.31 11.15
CA LYS A 117 3.48 0.77 11.84
C LYS A 117 4.23 1.17 13.10
N GLU A 118 4.61 0.20 13.93
CA GLU A 118 5.40 0.45 15.14
C GLU A 118 6.78 1.02 14.80
N ALA A 119 7.45 0.52 13.76
CA ALA A 119 8.71 1.10 13.29
C ALA A 119 8.55 2.59 12.93
N SER A 120 7.40 2.99 12.37
CA SER A 120 7.07 4.38 12.12
C SER A 120 6.94 5.19 13.41
N ASP A 121 6.21 4.68 14.41
CA ASP A 121 6.01 5.36 15.68
C ASP A 121 7.33 5.45 16.48
N SER A 122 8.09 4.37 16.52
CA SER A 122 9.41 4.30 17.16
C SER A 122 10.54 4.96 16.37
N ARG A 123 10.25 5.51 15.19
CA ARG A 123 11.21 6.23 14.32
C ARG A 123 12.40 5.37 13.88
N VAL A 124 12.21 4.09 13.70
CA VAL A 124 13.24 3.18 13.19
C VAL A 124 13.49 3.50 11.72
N ASN A 125 14.75 3.63 11.30
CA ASN A 125 15.10 3.81 9.90
C ASN A 125 14.90 2.50 9.14
N MET A 126 13.65 2.25 8.73
CA MET A 126 13.26 1.02 8.05
C MET A 126 12.64 1.30 6.69
N THR A 127 12.97 0.47 5.72
CA THR A 127 12.30 0.40 4.42
C THR A 127 11.74 -1.00 4.24
N ALA A 128 10.47 -1.11 3.87
CA ALA A 128 9.82 -2.39 3.66
C ALA A 128 9.71 -2.74 2.16
N VAL A 129 9.77 -4.02 1.84
CA VAL A 129 9.72 -4.56 0.48
C VAL A 129 8.70 -5.70 0.41
N GLY A 130 7.82 -5.66 -0.57
CA GLY A 130 6.78 -6.66 -0.78
C GLY A 130 6.24 -6.69 -2.20
N PHE A 131 5.03 -7.22 -2.37
CA PHE A 131 4.35 -7.32 -3.65
C PHE A 131 3.03 -6.54 -3.68
N LEU A 132 2.71 -6.01 -4.85
CA LEU A 132 1.38 -5.53 -5.18
C LEU A 132 0.65 -6.61 -5.97
N TYR A 133 -0.22 -7.36 -5.30
CA TYR A 133 -0.95 -8.45 -5.95
C TYR A 133 -2.13 -7.92 -6.78
N ARG A 134 -2.26 -8.43 -8.00
CA ARG A 134 -3.34 -8.05 -8.93
C ARG A 134 -4.72 -8.38 -8.37
N TYR A 135 -4.87 -9.59 -7.80
CA TYR A 135 -6.15 -10.09 -7.28
C TYR A 135 -6.20 -10.11 -5.75
N GLY A 136 -5.05 -9.98 -5.10
CA GLY A 136 -4.94 -10.09 -3.64
C GLY A 136 -5.33 -11.47 -3.12
N TYR A 137 -5.97 -11.51 -1.95
CA TYR A 137 -6.54 -12.72 -1.38
C TYR A 137 -8.02 -12.80 -1.71
N PHE A 138 -8.57 -14.03 -1.83
CA PHE A 138 -9.95 -14.23 -2.24
C PHE A 138 -10.96 -13.77 -1.19
N THR A 139 -12.16 -13.41 -1.65
CA THR A 139 -13.33 -13.24 -0.81
C THR A 139 -14.26 -14.43 -0.96
N GLN A 140 -14.92 -14.81 0.13
CA GLN A 140 -15.82 -15.95 0.15
C GLN A 140 -17.27 -15.50 0.02
N THR A 141 -18.03 -16.20 -0.83
CA THR A 141 -19.49 -16.13 -0.85
C THR A 141 -20.05 -17.54 -0.76
N LEU A 142 -21.32 -17.64 -0.39
CA LEU A 142 -22.04 -18.92 -0.41
C LEU A 142 -22.96 -18.95 -1.62
N SER A 143 -22.99 -20.09 -2.31
CA SER A 143 -24.01 -20.39 -3.32
C SER A 143 -25.36 -20.65 -2.67
N MET A 144 -26.42 -20.73 -3.47
CA MET A 144 -27.79 -21.01 -2.96
C MET A 144 -27.90 -22.35 -2.27
N ASP A 145 -27.08 -23.33 -2.61
CA ASP A 145 -26.97 -24.66 -2.00
C ASP A 145 -25.93 -24.77 -0.87
N GLY A 146 -25.38 -23.61 -0.43
CA GLY A 146 -24.50 -23.54 0.72
C GLY A 146 -23.03 -23.87 0.43
N GLN A 147 -22.63 -24.01 -0.83
CA GLN A 147 -21.24 -24.26 -1.19
C GLN A 147 -20.42 -22.96 -1.18
N GLN A 148 -19.17 -23.06 -0.74
CA GLN A 148 -18.24 -21.94 -0.76
C GLN A 148 -17.84 -21.61 -2.20
N ILE A 149 -17.93 -20.33 -2.53
CA ILE A 149 -17.39 -19.76 -3.78
C ILE A 149 -16.25 -18.83 -3.41
N SER A 150 -15.08 -19.04 -4.02
CA SER A 150 -13.91 -18.15 -3.88
C SER A 150 -13.90 -17.15 -5.03
N ASN A 151 -14.00 -15.87 -4.69
CA ASN A 151 -14.00 -14.78 -5.67
C ASN A 151 -12.67 -14.04 -5.64
N TYR A 152 -12.05 -13.89 -6.81
CA TYR A 152 -10.82 -13.14 -7.02
C TYR A 152 -11.14 -11.90 -7.86
N GLU A 153 -11.15 -10.74 -7.23
CA GLU A 153 -11.41 -9.48 -7.90
C GLU A 153 -10.12 -8.73 -8.18
N ALA A 154 -9.94 -8.28 -9.42
CA ALA A 154 -8.78 -7.48 -9.78
C ALA A 154 -8.81 -6.12 -9.08
N GLN A 155 -7.74 -5.79 -8.37
CA GLN A 155 -7.59 -4.49 -7.72
C GLN A 155 -7.37 -3.39 -8.78
N ASN A 156 -8.06 -2.26 -8.62
CA ASN A 156 -7.77 -1.06 -9.39
C ASN A 156 -6.73 -0.22 -8.62
N PHE A 157 -5.48 -0.30 -9.03
CA PHE A 157 -4.36 0.34 -8.34
C PHE A 157 -4.48 1.86 -8.26
N ASN A 158 -5.18 2.52 -9.20
CA ASN A 158 -5.43 3.95 -9.17
C ASN A 158 -6.40 4.40 -8.05
N GLN A 159 -7.11 3.45 -7.46
CA GLN A 159 -8.07 3.68 -6.38
C GLN A 159 -7.51 3.29 -5.00
N LEU A 160 -6.27 2.84 -4.94
CA LEU A 160 -5.60 2.44 -3.70
C LEU A 160 -4.77 3.58 -3.12
N PRO A 161 -4.50 3.57 -1.82
CA PRO A 161 -3.62 4.55 -1.16
C PRO A 161 -2.13 4.24 -1.44
N ILE A 162 -1.79 4.16 -2.71
CA ILE A 162 -0.44 3.86 -3.20
C ILE A 162 -0.03 4.87 -4.27
N ASP A 163 1.26 5.07 -4.44
CA ASP A 163 1.83 5.95 -5.46
C ASP A 163 2.70 5.14 -6.42
N ALA A 164 2.63 5.45 -7.72
CA ALA A 164 3.62 4.98 -8.68
C ALA A 164 4.98 5.64 -8.36
N VAL A 165 6.05 4.86 -8.35
CA VAL A 165 7.40 5.42 -8.29
C VAL A 165 7.81 5.83 -9.70
N ILE A 166 8.08 7.10 -9.91
CA ILE A 166 8.33 7.71 -11.21
C ILE A 166 9.82 8.07 -11.34
N ASP A 167 10.40 7.82 -12.50
CA ASP A 167 11.76 8.23 -12.84
C ASP A 167 11.83 9.73 -13.20
N GLU A 168 13.03 10.21 -13.49
CA GLU A 168 13.29 11.62 -13.86
C GLU A 168 12.60 12.04 -15.18
N ASN A 169 12.22 11.07 -16.02
CA ASN A 169 11.53 11.32 -17.28
C ASN A 169 9.99 11.25 -17.15
N GLY A 170 9.49 11.00 -15.94
CA GLY A 170 8.05 10.86 -15.67
C GLY A 170 7.49 9.47 -15.99
N ASN A 171 8.33 8.48 -16.29
CA ASN A 171 7.89 7.11 -16.52
C ASN A 171 7.83 6.31 -15.22
N HIS A 172 6.95 5.32 -15.18
CA HIS A 172 6.88 4.39 -14.05
C HIS A 172 8.20 3.61 -13.94
N MET A 173 8.87 3.72 -12.81
CA MET A 173 10.15 3.08 -12.58
C MET A 173 10.01 1.55 -12.58
N LEU A 174 10.90 0.88 -13.31
CA LEU A 174 10.96 -0.56 -13.43
C LEU A 174 12.25 -1.08 -12.80
N VAL A 175 12.19 -2.28 -12.25
CA VAL A 175 13.38 -3.08 -11.94
C VAL A 175 13.46 -4.27 -12.89
N GLU A 176 14.66 -4.55 -13.36
CA GLU A 176 14.99 -5.68 -14.24
C GLU A 176 15.61 -6.79 -13.40
N VAL A 177 14.98 -7.95 -13.39
CA VAL A 177 15.40 -9.09 -12.58
C VAL A 177 15.82 -10.24 -13.49
N PRO A 178 17.09 -10.66 -13.49
CA PRO A 178 17.55 -11.76 -14.31
C PRO A 178 16.98 -13.09 -13.79
N TYR A 179 16.31 -13.81 -14.66
CA TYR A 179 15.84 -15.18 -14.44
C TYR A 179 16.53 -16.12 -15.42
N PRO A 180 16.54 -17.43 -15.19
CA PRO A 180 17.11 -18.37 -16.14
C PRO A 180 16.53 -18.20 -17.55
N GLY A 181 17.40 -17.83 -18.50
CA GLY A 181 17.05 -17.65 -19.90
C GLY A 181 16.26 -16.39 -20.28
N ARG A 182 15.94 -15.50 -19.33
CA ARG A 182 15.16 -14.26 -19.59
C ARG A 182 15.32 -13.21 -18.50
N THR A 183 14.84 -12.01 -18.79
CA THR A 183 14.68 -10.93 -17.79
C THR A 183 13.20 -10.74 -17.51
N ILE A 184 12.84 -10.59 -16.23
CA ILE A 184 11.50 -10.24 -15.78
C ILE A 184 11.53 -8.81 -15.25
N TYR A 185 10.56 -8.01 -15.66
CA TYR A 185 10.42 -6.61 -15.28
C TYR A 185 9.36 -6.47 -14.20
N ALA A 186 9.59 -5.62 -13.20
CA ALA A 186 8.58 -5.27 -12.22
C ALA A 186 8.47 -3.75 -12.05
N ARG A 187 7.23 -3.24 -12.06
CA ARG A 187 6.94 -1.85 -11.67
C ARG A 187 7.12 -1.69 -10.17
N ILE A 188 7.54 -0.50 -9.77
CA ILE A 188 7.74 -0.15 -8.38
C ILE A 188 6.60 0.77 -7.93
N TRP A 189 5.84 0.31 -6.95
CA TRP A 189 4.83 1.09 -6.25
C TRP A 189 5.31 1.44 -4.85
N ARG A 190 4.75 2.50 -4.26
CA ARG A 190 5.08 2.94 -2.91
C ARG A 190 3.81 3.11 -2.09
N VAL A 191 3.84 2.58 -0.87
CA VAL A 191 2.85 2.83 0.19
C VAL A 191 3.54 3.66 1.27
N ASN A 192 2.94 4.78 1.66
CA ASN A 192 3.42 5.59 2.78
C ASN A 192 2.72 5.08 4.06
N VAL A 193 3.49 4.57 5.01
CA VAL A 193 3.02 4.04 6.29
C VAL A 193 3.58 4.91 7.40
N GLY A 194 2.92 6.05 7.67
CA GLY A 194 3.51 7.10 8.48
C GLY A 194 4.84 7.57 7.87
N ARG A 195 5.93 7.46 8.64
CA ARG A 195 7.30 7.78 8.23
C ARG A 195 7.94 6.70 7.37
N MET A 196 7.40 5.45 7.45
CA MET A 196 7.92 4.30 6.70
C MET A 196 7.49 4.32 5.25
N LYS A 197 8.31 3.72 4.41
CA LYS A 197 7.98 3.46 3.01
C LYS A 197 8.00 1.96 2.76
N LEU A 198 6.89 1.45 2.24
CA LEU A 198 6.79 0.10 1.73
C LEU A 198 6.81 0.18 0.21
N TYR A 199 7.81 -0.45 -0.40
CA TYR A 199 7.89 -0.59 -1.84
C TYR A 199 7.35 -1.95 -2.27
N LEU A 200 6.49 -1.93 -3.27
CA LEU A 200 5.80 -3.10 -3.78
C LEU A 200 6.18 -3.35 -5.24
N LEU A 201 6.56 -4.59 -5.53
CA LEU A 201 6.88 -5.07 -6.87
C LEU A 201 5.62 -5.60 -7.56
N ASP A 202 5.45 -5.24 -8.84
CA ASP A 202 4.32 -5.63 -9.68
C ASP A 202 4.83 -6.09 -11.05
N THR A 203 4.72 -7.38 -11.35
CA THR A 203 5.15 -7.98 -12.61
C THR A 203 4.06 -8.00 -13.69
N ASP A 204 2.82 -7.60 -13.35
CA ASP A 204 1.69 -7.60 -14.30
C ASP A 204 1.77 -6.44 -15.29
N ILE A 205 2.76 -6.48 -16.17
CA ILE A 205 3.05 -5.48 -17.21
C ILE A 205 3.30 -6.14 -18.57
N ASP A 206 3.04 -5.40 -19.63
CA ASP A 206 3.10 -5.92 -21.01
C ASP A 206 4.52 -6.25 -21.50
N LEU A 207 5.55 -5.82 -20.80
CA LEU A 207 6.94 -6.21 -21.08
C LEU A 207 7.25 -7.66 -20.73
N ASN A 208 6.43 -8.26 -19.87
CA ASN A 208 6.56 -9.66 -19.47
C ASN A 208 5.66 -10.57 -20.28
N SER A 209 6.07 -11.84 -20.43
CA SER A 209 5.18 -12.88 -20.93
C SER A 209 3.98 -13.06 -19.99
N GLU A 210 2.86 -13.55 -20.51
CA GLU A 210 1.66 -13.81 -19.70
C GLU A 210 1.96 -14.71 -18.48
N TYR A 211 2.84 -15.68 -18.68
CA TYR A 211 3.32 -16.56 -17.62
C TYR A 211 4.12 -15.83 -16.51
N ASP A 212 4.95 -14.86 -16.86
CA ASP A 212 5.74 -14.10 -15.88
C ASP A 212 4.94 -12.97 -15.24
N ARG A 213 3.93 -12.45 -15.91
CA ARG A 213 2.95 -11.50 -15.32
C ARG A 213 2.24 -12.10 -14.12
N SER A 214 1.97 -13.41 -14.16
CA SER A 214 1.24 -14.11 -13.11
C SER A 214 1.98 -14.21 -11.76
N ILE A 215 3.28 -13.91 -11.69
CA ILE A 215 4.08 -13.99 -10.45
C ILE A 215 3.45 -13.14 -9.34
N THR A 216 2.95 -11.94 -9.67
CA THR A 216 2.29 -11.05 -8.71
C THR A 216 0.76 -11.03 -8.84
N HIS A 217 0.14 -12.06 -9.41
CA HIS A 217 -1.32 -12.13 -9.49
C HIS A 217 -1.95 -12.44 -8.15
N GLN A 218 -1.48 -13.46 -7.46
CA GLN A 218 -2.09 -13.95 -6.21
C GLN A 218 -1.04 -14.21 -5.14
N LEU A 219 -1.39 -13.87 -3.91
CA LEU A 219 -0.60 -14.23 -2.73
C LEU A 219 -0.60 -15.75 -2.55
N TYR A 220 0.58 -16.34 -2.52
CA TYR A 220 0.79 -17.79 -2.44
C TYR A 220 0.06 -18.61 -3.52
N GLY A 221 -0.33 -17.99 -4.61
CA GLY A 221 -1.03 -18.66 -5.70
C GLY A 221 -0.10 -19.55 -6.53
N GLY A 222 -0.72 -20.50 -7.26
CA GLY A 222 -0.01 -21.39 -8.17
C GLY A 222 0.68 -22.58 -7.49
N ASP A 223 1.62 -23.15 -8.21
CA ASP A 223 2.42 -24.33 -7.81
C ASP A 223 3.77 -23.96 -7.19
N TRP A 224 4.60 -24.96 -6.96
CA TRP A 224 5.96 -24.77 -6.44
C TRP A 224 6.85 -23.91 -7.33
N GLU A 225 6.62 -23.94 -8.64
CA GLU A 225 7.38 -23.12 -9.57
C GLU A 225 7.02 -21.64 -9.44
N ASN A 226 5.75 -21.32 -9.31
CA ASN A 226 5.33 -19.95 -9.06
C ASN A 226 5.83 -19.46 -7.70
N ARG A 227 5.85 -20.35 -6.70
CA ARG A 227 6.36 -20.03 -5.35
C ARG A 227 7.82 -19.62 -5.38
N ILE A 228 8.70 -20.43 -5.99
CA ILE A 228 10.13 -20.08 -6.09
C ILE A 228 10.35 -18.80 -6.89
N LYS A 229 9.52 -18.54 -7.93
CA LYS A 229 9.58 -17.27 -8.67
C LYS A 229 9.25 -16.07 -7.79
N GLN A 230 8.21 -16.18 -6.95
CA GLN A 230 7.87 -15.13 -5.99
C GLN A 230 9.02 -14.88 -5.00
N GLU A 231 9.58 -15.93 -4.43
CA GLU A 231 10.69 -15.82 -3.47
C GLU A 231 11.95 -15.20 -4.11
N TYR A 232 12.26 -15.59 -5.34
CA TYR A 232 13.36 -15.01 -6.11
C TYR A 232 13.11 -13.53 -6.45
N MET A 233 11.89 -13.19 -6.89
CA MET A 233 11.50 -11.81 -7.18
C MET A 233 11.55 -10.95 -5.91
N LEU A 234 11.07 -11.44 -4.79
CA LEU A 234 11.12 -10.71 -3.52
C LEU A 234 12.55 -10.47 -3.06
N GLY A 235 13.36 -11.54 -2.99
CA GLY A 235 14.72 -11.47 -2.47
C GLY A 235 15.68 -10.74 -3.41
N ILE A 236 15.86 -11.25 -4.63
CA ILE A 236 16.78 -10.66 -5.60
C ILE A 236 16.22 -9.40 -6.22
N GLY A 237 14.98 -9.45 -6.69
CA GLY A 237 14.28 -8.29 -7.28
C GLY A 237 14.15 -7.14 -6.29
N GLY A 238 13.82 -7.43 -5.03
CA GLY A 238 13.74 -6.44 -3.97
C GLY A 238 15.08 -5.75 -3.69
N VAL A 239 16.19 -6.50 -3.64
CA VAL A 239 17.53 -5.90 -3.47
C VAL A 239 17.92 -5.05 -4.67
N LEU A 240 17.63 -5.51 -5.89
CA LEU A 240 17.88 -4.72 -7.11
C LEU A 240 17.04 -3.44 -7.14
N MET A 241 15.79 -3.51 -6.70
CA MET A 241 14.92 -2.34 -6.54
C MET A 241 15.51 -1.33 -5.54
N LEU A 242 15.92 -1.78 -4.35
CA LEU A 242 16.54 -0.91 -3.34
C LEU A 242 17.79 -0.22 -3.88
N LYS A 243 18.65 -0.95 -4.61
CA LYS A 243 19.82 -0.37 -5.28
C LYS A 243 19.42 0.70 -6.29
N LYS A 244 18.41 0.43 -7.12
CA LYS A 244 17.91 1.38 -8.12
C LYS A 244 17.33 2.64 -7.49
N LEU A 245 16.69 2.51 -6.32
CA LEU A 245 16.18 3.63 -5.52
C LEU A 245 17.26 4.37 -4.72
N GLY A 246 18.52 3.91 -4.75
CA GLY A 246 19.61 4.48 -3.96
C GLY A 246 19.49 4.22 -2.45
N ILE A 247 18.66 3.26 -2.04
CA ILE A 247 18.43 2.89 -0.64
C ILE A 247 19.50 1.89 -0.21
N LYS A 248 20.25 2.24 0.81
CA LYS A 248 21.23 1.38 1.47
C LYS A 248 20.75 1.08 2.89
N SER A 249 20.89 -0.16 3.31
CA SER A 249 20.55 -0.59 4.67
C SER A 249 21.70 -1.36 5.28
N ASP A 250 21.86 -1.22 6.58
CA ASP A 250 22.87 -1.94 7.35
C ASP A 250 22.47 -3.39 7.55
N LEU A 251 21.16 -3.66 7.63
CA LEU A 251 20.59 -4.99 7.85
C LEU A 251 19.49 -5.28 6.81
N TYR A 252 19.46 -6.53 6.41
CA TYR A 252 18.38 -7.12 5.57
C TYR A 252 17.68 -8.21 6.37
N HIS A 253 16.38 -8.06 6.57
CA HIS A 253 15.55 -8.97 7.36
C HIS A 253 14.38 -9.52 6.55
#